data_7f343ef8a34999bb06eea0c1e3385aff
#
_entry.id   7f343ef8a34999bb06eea0c1e3385aff
#
_cell.length_a   1.000
_cell.length_b   1.000
_cell.length_c   1.000
_cell.angle_alpha   90.00
_cell.angle_beta   90.00
_cell.angle_gamma   90.00
#
_symmetry.space_group_name_H-M   'P 1'
#
loop_
_entity.id
_entity.type
_entity.pdbx_description
1 polymer ?
#
loop_
_entity_poly.entity_id
_entity_poly.type
_entity_poly.pdbx_seq_one_letter_code
_entity_poly.pdbx_strand_id
1 'polypeptide(L)'
;YNSSDSDELRLKKNLILVISICCSACGLVWSGVYYLFLGLGITTIFPLIFVALVIPSIFISHYRGNYKLLVYVQIISISLVPSLIQWSLGSIYNSGFVLAWCFLSPLGAALLLSEIHAKIWMLIFFLIIGVSVIFVPTFSMDGSKVTENANVLFYLMNIGALFQLLFISTIYFLVVLKQQK
;
A
#
# COMPACT_ATOMS: atom_id res chain seq x y z
N TYR A 1 -16.17 -13.89 13.12
CA TYR A 1 -16.35 -14.95 12.12
C TYR A 1 -17.76 -15.49 12.23
N ASN A 2 -18.52 -15.43 11.13
CA ASN A 2 -19.79 -16.14 11.06
C ASN A 2 -19.49 -17.62 10.79
N SER A 3 -20.11 -18.53 11.53
CA SER A 3 -19.97 -19.98 11.31
C SER A 3 -20.44 -20.45 9.93
N SER A 4 -21.14 -19.58 9.19
CA SER A 4 -21.64 -19.80 7.83
C SER A 4 -20.71 -19.33 6.70
N ASP A 5 -19.53 -18.75 7.02
CA ASP A 5 -18.58 -18.31 5.98
C ASP A 5 -17.98 -19.52 5.26
N SER A 6 -17.96 -19.50 3.93
CA SER A 6 -17.19 -20.46 3.14
C SER A 6 -15.69 -20.36 3.44
N ASP A 7 -14.94 -21.44 3.25
CA ASP A 7 -13.49 -21.44 3.48
C ASP A 7 -12.77 -20.40 2.61
N GLU A 8 -13.22 -20.20 1.37
CA GLU A 8 -12.71 -19.14 0.50
C GLU A 8 -12.92 -17.74 1.11
N LEU A 9 -14.11 -17.48 1.66
CA LEU A 9 -14.43 -16.19 2.26
C LEU A 9 -13.60 -15.94 3.53
N ARG A 10 -13.40 -16.97 4.35
CA ARG A 10 -12.54 -16.92 5.55
C ARG A 10 -11.10 -16.59 5.15
N LEU A 11 -10.60 -17.23 4.08
CA LEU A 11 -9.27 -16.96 3.56
C LEU A 11 -9.11 -15.51 3.14
N LYS A 12 -10.05 -14.97 2.35
CA LYS A 12 -10.04 -13.57 1.91
C LYS A 12 -10.06 -12.59 3.10
N LYS A 13 -10.88 -12.87 4.12
CA LYS A 13 -10.94 -12.05 5.34
C LYS A 13 -9.62 -12.06 6.11
N ASN A 14 -8.99 -13.22 6.27
CA ASN A 14 -7.70 -13.33 6.94
C ASN A 14 -6.59 -12.64 6.15
N LEU A 15 -6.55 -12.85 4.85
CA LEU A 15 -5.54 -12.26 3.99
C LEU A 15 -5.58 -10.73 4.04
N ILE A 16 -6.77 -10.12 3.87
CA ILE A 16 -6.88 -8.66 3.94
C ILE A 16 -6.52 -8.12 5.33
N LEU A 17 -6.88 -8.80 6.40
CA LEU A 17 -6.53 -8.39 7.76
C LEU A 17 -5.02 -8.38 7.97
N VAL A 18 -4.34 -9.47 7.61
CA VAL A 18 -2.87 -9.58 7.73
C VAL A 18 -2.18 -8.50 6.89
N ILE A 19 -2.57 -8.34 5.62
CA ILE A 19 -2.01 -7.31 4.74
C ILE A 19 -2.23 -5.91 5.35
N SER A 20 -3.42 -5.61 5.87
CA SER A 20 -3.73 -4.30 6.43
C SER A 20 -2.88 -3.99 7.68
N ILE A 21 -2.67 -4.97 8.54
CA ILE A 21 -1.80 -4.82 9.73
C ILE A 21 -0.35 -4.61 9.31
N CYS A 22 0.17 -5.43 8.38
CA CYS A 22 1.55 -5.31 7.89
C CYS A 22 1.77 -3.96 7.19
N CYS A 23 0.87 -3.54 6.31
CA CYS A 23 0.97 -2.23 5.64
C CYS A 23 0.87 -1.06 6.62
N SER A 24 0.04 -1.17 7.66
CA SER A 24 -0.04 -0.13 8.70
C SER A 24 1.25 -0.04 9.51
N ALA A 25 1.86 -1.17 9.89
CA ALA A 25 3.16 -1.20 10.54
C ALA A 25 4.25 -0.57 9.65
N CYS A 26 4.27 -0.93 8.36
CA CYS A 26 5.14 -0.27 7.38
C CYS A 26 4.89 1.25 7.35
N GLY A 27 3.64 1.70 7.30
CA GLY A 27 3.30 3.12 7.29
C GLY A 27 3.88 3.89 8.47
N LEU A 28 3.83 3.32 9.68
CA LEU A 28 4.46 3.91 10.87
C LEU A 28 5.99 3.99 10.73
N VAL A 29 6.63 2.93 10.26
CA VAL A 29 8.08 2.89 10.03
C VAL A 29 8.48 3.91 8.98
N TRP A 30 7.76 4.00 7.84
CA TRP A 30 8.02 4.98 6.79
C TRP A 30 7.87 6.41 7.28
N SER A 31 6.83 6.71 8.05
CA SER A 31 6.66 8.03 8.66
C SER A 31 7.84 8.38 9.56
N GLY A 32 8.30 7.45 10.41
CA GLY A 32 9.48 7.63 11.26
C GLY A 32 10.75 7.91 10.45
N VAL A 33 10.97 7.15 9.38
CA VAL A 33 12.14 7.34 8.51
C VAL A 33 12.08 8.68 7.78
N TYR A 34 10.94 9.05 7.19
CA TYR A 34 10.79 10.36 6.56
C TYR A 34 11.00 11.49 7.58
N TYR A 35 10.50 11.35 8.81
CA TYR A 35 10.75 12.33 9.87
C TYR A 35 12.24 12.50 10.18
N LEU A 36 13.00 11.41 10.29
CA LEU A 36 14.43 11.44 10.60
C LEU A 36 15.25 12.11 9.49
N PHE A 37 14.90 11.92 8.23
CA PHE A 37 15.69 12.43 7.10
C PHE A 37 15.19 13.78 6.56
N LEU A 38 13.88 14.04 6.61
CA LEU A 38 13.26 15.21 5.99
C LEU A 38 12.70 16.20 7.03
N GLY A 39 12.61 15.78 8.29
CA GLY A 39 11.93 16.52 9.34
C GLY A 39 10.40 16.41 9.26
N LEU A 40 9.72 17.27 10.02
CA LEU A 40 8.28 17.36 9.98
C LEU A 40 7.85 18.05 8.67
N GLY A 41 7.15 17.33 7.82
CA GLY A 41 6.67 17.80 6.52
C GLY A 41 5.48 16.99 6.04
N ILE A 42 4.96 17.36 4.88
CA ILE A 42 3.79 16.70 4.29
C ILE A 42 4.10 15.22 3.94
N THR A 43 5.31 14.93 3.50
CA THR A 43 5.78 13.58 3.18
C THR A 43 5.74 12.66 4.40
N THR A 44 6.08 13.18 5.59
CA THR A 44 6.04 12.45 6.86
C THR A 44 4.60 12.14 7.30
N ILE A 45 3.66 13.02 6.97
CA ILE A 45 2.25 12.89 7.38
C ILE A 45 1.49 11.86 6.52
N PHE A 46 1.81 11.72 5.24
CA PHE A 46 1.07 10.83 4.33
C PHE A 46 0.99 9.36 4.80
N PRO A 47 2.06 8.70 5.26
CA PRO A 47 1.96 7.35 5.79
C PRO A 47 1.10 7.27 7.06
N LEU A 48 1.05 8.33 7.89
CA LEU A 48 0.16 8.37 9.07
C LEU A 48 -1.31 8.49 8.66
N ILE A 49 -1.61 9.21 7.58
CA ILE A 49 -2.97 9.26 7.01
C ILE A 49 -3.40 7.85 6.57
N PHE A 50 -2.51 7.10 5.92
CA PHE A 50 -2.79 5.70 5.57
C PHE A 50 -3.17 4.89 6.81
N VAL A 51 -2.37 4.95 7.88
CA VAL A 51 -2.63 4.24 9.13
C VAL A 51 -3.95 4.68 9.75
N ALA A 52 -4.23 6.00 9.78
CA ALA A 52 -5.44 6.57 10.33
C ALA A 52 -6.72 6.18 9.56
N LEU A 53 -6.61 5.84 8.28
CA LEU A 53 -7.73 5.32 7.49
C LEU A 53 -7.89 3.81 7.66
N VAL A 54 -6.80 3.06 7.60
CA VAL A 54 -6.82 1.59 7.59
C VAL A 54 -7.17 1.02 8.96
N ILE A 55 -6.54 1.49 10.04
CA ILE A 55 -6.78 0.93 11.38
C ILE A 55 -8.25 1.03 11.81
N PRO A 56 -8.93 2.20 11.75
CA PRO A 56 -10.36 2.25 12.04
C PRO A 56 -11.21 1.37 11.12
N SER A 57 -10.83 1.26 9.83
CA SER A 57 -11.57 0.42 8.89
C SER A 57 -11.52 -1.08 9.24
N ILE A 58 -10.44 -1.56 9.88
CA ILE A 58 -10.36 -2.92 10.42
C ILE A 58 -11.44 -3.12 11.48
N PHE A 59 -11.53 -2.23 12.47
CA PHE A 59 -12.53 -2.32 13.54
C PHE A 59 -13.96 -2.21 13.01
N ILE A 60 -14.23 -1.24 12.11
CA ILE A 60 -15.56 -1.06 11.51
C ILE A 60 -15.96 -2.28 10.69
N SER A 61 -15.03 -2.84 9.91
CA SER A 61 -15.29 -4.03 9.10
C SER A 61 -15.55 -5.26 9.97
N HIS A 62 -14.81 -5.40 11.06
CA HIS A 62 -15.02 -6.47 12.02
C HIS A 62 -16.39 -6.35 12.69
N TYR A 63 -16.74 -5.15 13.20
CA TYR A 63 -18.01 -4.90 13.88
C TYR A 63 -19.23 -5.09 12.96
N ARG A 64 -19.12 -4.63 11.70
CA ARG A 64 -20.21 -4.74 10.71
C ARG A 64 -20.25 -6.07 9.97
N GLY A 65 -19.27 -6.97 10.17
CA GLY A 65 -19.13 -8.22 9.41
C GLY A 65 -18.87 -8.01 7.91
N ASN A 66 -18.55 -6.78 7.48
CA ASN A 66 -18.37 -6.42 6.07
C ASN A 66 -16.90 -6.16 5.74
N TYR A 67 -16.18 -7.21 5.31
CA TYR A 67 -14.76 -7.09 4.93
C TYR A 67 -14.52 -6.25 3.68
N LYS A 68 -15.51 -6.08 2.80
CA LYS A 68 -15.36 -5.31 1.55
C LYS A 68 -14.99 -3.85 1.83
N LEU A 69 -15.50 -3.26 2.92
CA LEU A 69 -15.12 -1.91 3.32
C LEU A 69 -13.60 -1.81 3.53
N LEU A 70 -13.02 -2.75 4.29
CA LEU A 70 -11.58 -2.79 4.52
C LEU A 70 -10.80 -2.97 3.22
N VAL A 71 -11.27 -3.85 2.32
CA VAL A 71 -10.65 -4.06 1.00
C VAL A 71 -10.60 -2.75 0.20
N TYR A 72 -11.72 -2.03 0.08
CA TYR A 72 -11.75 -0.78 -0.67
C TYR A 72 -10.90 0.32 -0.03
N VAL A 73 -10.95 0.48 1.29
CA VAL A 73 -10.11 1.45 2.00
C VAL A 73 -8.63 1.12 1.77
N GLN A 74 -8.24 -0.15 1.87
CA GLN A 74 -6.86 -0.58 1.64
C GLN A 74 -6.41 -0.29 0.21
N ILE A 75 -7.20 -0.69 -0.80
CA ILE A 75 -6.86 -0.52 -2.21
C ILE A 75 -6.75 0.96 -2.58
N ILE A 76 -7.69 1.80 -2.14
CA ILE A 76 -7.66 3.24 -2.40
C ILE A 76 -6.46 3.87 -1.71
N SER A 77 -6.23 3.57 -0.44
CA SER A 77 -5.15 4.17 0.34
C SER A 77 -3.77 3.78 -0.19
N ILE A 78 -3.57 2.51 -0.59
CA ILE A 78 -2.29 2.04 -1.15
C ILE A 78 -2.04 2.57 -2.57
N SER A 79 -3.06 3.03 -3.29
CA SER A 79 -2.88 3.75 -4.55
C SER A 79 -2.55 5.22 -4.33
N LEU A 80 -3.27 5.90 -3.43
CA LEU A 80 -3.17 7.35 -3.28
C LEU A 80 -1.96 7.77 -2.45
N VAL A 81 -1.71 7.12 -1.31
CA VAL A 81 -0.68 7.57 -0.37
C VAL A 81 0.73 7.51 -0.97
N PRO A 82 1.18 6.41 -1.60
CA PRO A 82 2.48 6.39 -2.27
C PRO A 82 2.59 7.40 -3.42
N SER A 83 1.49 7.66 -4.13
CA SER A 83 1.45 8.67 -5.18
C SER A 83 1.68 10.08 -4.62
N LEU A 84 1.00 10.42 -3.52
CA LEU A 84 1.16 11.70 -2.84
C LEU A 84 2.59 11.88 -2.29
N ILE A 85 3.19 10.81 -1.73
CA ILE A 85 4.59 10.80 -1.28
C ILE A 85 5.51 11.05 -2.48
N GLN A 86 5.30 10.34 -3.59
CA GLN A 86 6.07 10.53 -4.82
C GLN A 86 6.02 11.99 -5.29
N TRP A 87 4.83 12.58 -5.32
CA TRP A 87 4.64 13.95 -5.78
C TRP A 87 5.27 14.97 -4.83
N SER A 88 5.18 14.76 -3.52
CA SER A 88 5.82 15.65 -2.54
C SER A 88 7.35 15.64 -2.62
N LEU A 89 7.96 14.49 -2.98
CA LEU A 89 9.41 14.33 -3.15
C LEU A 89 9.91 14.72 -4.55
N GLY A 90 9.01 14.94 -5.50
CA GLY A 90 9.29 15.57 -6.78
C GLY A 90 9.93 14.69 -7.85
N SER A 91 10.29 13.44 -7.56
CA SER A 91 10.80 12.51 -8.57
C SER A 91 10.72 11.05 -8.12
N ILE A 92 10.70 10.13 -9.08
CA ILE A 92 10.81 8.69 -8.82
C ILE A 92 12.14 8.37 -8.13
N TYR A 93 13.18 9.08 -8.50
CA TYR A 93 14.50 8.94 -7.89
C TYR A 93 14.48 9.37 -6.41
N ASN A 94 14.04 10.58 -6.10
CA ASN A 94 14.01 11.10 -4.73
C ASN A 94 13.09 10.31 -3.79
N SER A 95 12.04 9.69 -4.32
CA SER A 95 11.10 8.90 -3.54
C SER A 95 11.56 7.45 -3.27
N GLY A 96 12.69 7.03 -3.86
CA GLY A 96 13.13 5.64 -3.79
C GLY A 96 12.12 4.68 -4.39
N PHE A 97 11.47 5.08 -5.51
CA PHE A 97 10.48 4.29 -6.24
C PHE A 97 9.25 3.88 -5.40
N VAL A 98 8.79 4.75 -4.52
CA VAL A 98 7.62 4.49 -3.66
C VAL A 98 6.34 4.16 -4.45
N LEU A 99 6.22 4.62 -5.71
CA LEU A 99 5.10 4.26 -6.60
C LEU A 99 4.94 2.76 -6.84
N ALA A 100 5.98 1.95 -6.63
CA ALA A 100 5.88 0.50 -6.75
C ALA A 100 4.81 -0.09 -5.81
N TRP A 101 4.55 0.55 -4.66
CA TRP A 101 3.48 0.14 -3.73
C TRP A 101 2.08 0.25 -4.34
N CYS A 102 1.86 1.18 -5.28
CA CYS A 102 0.56 1.33 -5.95
C CYS A 102 0.17 0.07 -6.74
N PHE A 103 1.14 -0.75 -7.16
CA PHE A 103 0.87 -2.03 -7.83
C PHE A 103 0.14 -3.04 -6.95
N LEU A 104 0.20 -2.90 -5.63
CA LEU A 104 -0.59 -3.73 -4.72
C LEU A 104 -2.11 -3.53 -4.88
N SER A 105 -2.55 -2.41 -5.46
CA SER A 105 -3.99 -2.16 -5.68
C SER A 105 -4.61 -3.08 -6.72
N PRO A 106 -4.11 -3.19 -7.97
CA PRO A 106 -4.63 -4.13 -8.93
C PRO A 106 -4.44 -5.59 -8.49
N LEU A 107 -3.33 -5.91 -7.82
CA LEU A 107 -3.09 -7.24 -7.26
C LEU A 107 -4.11 -7.57 -6.15
N GLY A 108 -4.33 -6.67 -5.21
CA GLY A 108 -5.33 -6.82 -4.16
C GLY A 108 -6.75 -6.93 -4.70
N ALA A 109 -7.08 -6.14 -5.73
CA ALA A 109 -8.37 -6.22 -6.41
C ALA A 109 -8.57 -7.58 -7.10
N ALA A 110 -7.53 -8.14 -7.72
CA ALA A 110 -7.58 -9.46 -8.35
C ALA A 110 -7.84 -10.58 -7.32
N LEU A 111 -7.16 -10.52 -6.18
CA LEU A 111 -7.26 -11.55 -5.14
C LEU A 111 -8.54 -11.46 -4.29
N LEU A 112 -9.01 -10.24 -4.02
CA LEU A 112 -10.04 -9.99 -3.00
C LEU A 112 -11.39 -9.55 -3.57
N LEU A 113 -11.44 -9.04 -4.79
CA LEU A 113 -12.67 -8.55 -5.44
C LEU A 113 -13.01 -9.40 -6.67
N SER A 114 -12.65 -8.91 -7.86
CA SER A 114 -12.91 -9.60 -9.12
C SER A 114 -11.95 -9.17 -10.23
N GLU A 115 -11.93 -9.93 -11.32
CA GLU A 115 -11.13 -9.64 -12.51
C GLU A 115 -11.41 -8.25 -13.10
N ILE A 116 -12.68 -7.83 -13.12
CA ILE A 116 -13.06 -6.50 -13.63
C ILE A 116 -12.45 -5.40 -12.76
N HIS A 117 -12.53 -5.53 -11.43
CA HIS A 117 -11.90 -4.58 -10.52
C HIS A 117 -10.38 -4.55 -10.69
N ALA A 118 -9.75 -5.70 -10.87
CA ALA A 118 -8.31 -5.76 -11.14
C ALA A 118 -7.91 -4.98 -12.40
N LYS A 119 -8.66 -5.14 -13.50
CA LYS A 119 -8.42 -4.39 -14.75
C LYS A 119 -8.59 -2.88 -14.56
N ILE A 120 -9.63 -2.46 -13.83
CA ILE A 120 -9.86 -1.05 -13.52
C ILE A 120 -8.71 -0.48 -12.69
N TRP A 121 -8.29 -1.17 -11.63
CA TRP A 121 -7.19 -0.72 -10.78
C TRP A 121 -5.83 -0.76 -11.49
N MET A 122 -5.64 -1.68 -12.44
CA MET A 122 -4.46 -1.67 -13.31
C MET A 122 -4.43 -0.44 -14.22
N LEU A 123 -5.58 -0.06 -14.79
CA LEU A 123 -5.68 1.18 -15.57
C LEU A 123 -5.38 2.41 -14.70
N ILE A 124 -5.96 2.48 -13.49
CA ILE A 124 -5.68 3.56 -12.53
C ILE A 124 -4.19 3.62 -12.19
N PHE A 125 -3.54 2.47 -11.98
CA PHE A 125 -2.10 2.41 -11.71
C PHE A 125 -1.27 3.02 -12.86
N PHE A 126 -1.58 2.68 -14.12
CA PHE A 126 -0.90 3.28 -15.28
C PHE A 126 -1.18 4.78 -15.40
N LEU A 127 -2.42 5.23 -15.11
CA LEU A 127 -2.74 6.65 -15.08
C LEU A 127 -1.93 7.40 -14.00
N ILE A 128 -1.78 6.82 -12.81
CA ILE A 128 -0.95 7.38 -11.74
C ILE A 128 0.50 7.52 -12.20
N ILE A 129 1.06 6.49 -12.85
CA ILE A 129 2.42 6.56 -13.40
C ILE A 129 2.51 7.69 -14.43
N GLY A 130 1.58 7.74 -15.38
CA GLY A 130 1.55 8.79 -16.42
C GLY A 130 1.49 10.21 -15.83
N VAL A 131 0.56 10.43 -14.87
CA VAL A 131 0.46 11.70 -14.13
C VAL A 131 1.77 12.00 -13.40
N SER A 132 2.37 11.01 -12.74
CA SER A 132 3.62 11.18 -12.01
C SER A 132 4.79 11.59 -12.91
N VAL A 133 4.86 11.09 -14.15
CA VAL A 133 5.90 11.46 -15.10
C VAL A 133 5.71 12.91 -15.61
N ILE A 134 4.45 13.31 -15.86
CA ILE A 134 4.15 14.62 -16.47
C ILE A 134 4.19 15.77 -15.45
N PHE A 135 3.64 15.55 -14.24
CA PHE A 135 3.38 16.65 -13.30
C PHE A 135 4.34 16.72 -12.10
N VAL A 136 5.23 15.75 -11.94
CA VAL A 136 6.13 15.66 -10.78
C VAL A 136 6.97 16.92 -10.53
N PRO A 137 7.53 17.59 -11.55
CA PRO A 137 8.35 18.80 -11.29
C PRO A 137 7.57 19.93 -10.60
N THR A 138 6.24 19.95 -10.74
CA THR A 138 5.39 21.07 -10.29
C THR A 138 5.02 20.98 -8.81
N PHE A 139 5.05 19.79 -8.19
CA PHE A 139 4.54 19.54 -6.84
C PHE A 139 5.61 19.22 -5.79
N SER A 140 6.90 19.35 -6.14
CA SER A 140 8.00 19.02 -5.22
C SER A 140 8.08 19.99 -4.04
N MET A 141 7.59 19.56 -2.87
CA MET A 141 7.66 20.34 -1.62
C MET A 141 8.89 19.97 -0.78
N ASP A 142 9.22 18.69 -0.69
CA ASP A 142 10.28 18.16 0.16
C ASP A 142 11.47 17.57 -0.62
N GLY A 143 11.44 17.60 -1.96
CA GLY A 143 12.44 16.96 -2.81
C GLY A 143 13.86 17.51 -2.63
N SER A 144 14.01 18.80 -2.32
CA SER A 144 15.31 19.42 -2.08
C SER A 144 15.97 18.98 -0.77
N LYS A 145 15.22 18.33 0.12
CA LYS A 145 15.73 17.82 1.41
C LYS A 145 16.33 16.42 1.29
N VAL A 146 16.08 15.72 0.17
CA VAL A 146 16.54 14.35 -0.02
C VAL A 146 18.03 14.31 -0.32
N THR A 147 18.80 13.78 0.60
CA THR A 147 20.24 13.51 0.39
C THR A 147 20.42 12.18 -0.35
N GLU A 148 21.60 11.98 -0.96
CA GLU A 148 21.94 10.73 -1.66
C GLU A 148 21.80 9.50 -0.76
N ASN A 149 22.26 9.57 0.48
CA ASN A 149 22.15 8.49 1.45
C ASN A 149 20.68 8.19 1.83
N ALA A 150 19.86 9.23 1.99
CA ALA A 150 18.43 9.07 2.23
C ALA A 150 17.74 8.38 1.04
N ASN A 151 18.13 8.75 -0.18
CA ASN A 151 17.60 8.17 -1.39
C ASN A 151 17.89 6.67 -1.50
N VAL A 152 19.15 6.26 -1.29
CA VAL A 152 19.54 4.83 -1.28
C VAL A 152 18.72 4.06 -0.24
N LEU A 153 18.56 4.61 0.95
CA LEU A 153 17.76 3.99 2.00
C LEU A 153 16.29 3.86 1.58
N PHE A 154 15.70 4.89 0.97
CA PHE A 154 14.31 4.85 0.48
C PHE A 154 14.12 3.77 -0.58
N TYR A 155 15.08 3.59 -1.51
CA TYR A 155 15.04 2.48 -2.47
C TYR A 155 15.08 1.12 -1.79
N LEU A 156 16.03 0.90 -0.88
CA LEU A 156 16.18 -0.36 -0.17
C LEU A 156 14.90 -0.70 0.62
N MET A 157 14.34 0.28 1.31
CA MET A 157 13.13 0.10 2.09
C MET A 157 11.91 -0.18 1.19
N ASN A 158 11.66 0.63 0.17
CA ASN A 158 10.47 0.48 -0.67
C ASN A 158 10.51 -0.82 -1.45
N ILE A 159 11.60 -1.11 -2.14
CA ILE A 159 11.73 -2.33 -2.95
C ILE A 159 11.83 -3.56 -2.05
N GLY A 160 12.67 -3.51 -1.01
CA GLY A 160 12.85 -4.63 -0.08
C GLY A 160 11.56 -5.04 0.62
N ALA A 161 10.83 -4.07 1.19
CA ALA A 161 9.57 -4.36 1.88
C ALA A 161 8.47 -4.80 0.91
N LEU A 162 8.40 -4.22 -0.30
CA LEU A 162 7.44 -4.65 -1.32
C LEU A 162 7.67 -6.10 -1.74
N PHE A 163 8.91 -6.46 -2.07
CA PHE A 163 9.25 -7.84 -2.43
C PHE A 163 9.01 -8.81 -1.28
N GLN A 164 9.35 -8.43 -0.05
CA GLN A 164 9.08 -9.26 1.12
C GLN A 164 7.58 -9.49 1.31
N LEU A 165 6.75 -8.45 1.16
CA LEU A 165 5.30 -8.57 1.25
C LEU A 165 4.73 -9.48 0.16
N LEU A 166 5.19 -9.33 -1.09
CA LEU A 166 4.77 -10.18 -2.21
C LEU A 166 5.19 -11.62 -1.99
N PHE A 167 6.41 -11.87 -1.52
CA PHE A 167 6.91 -13.20 -1.22
C PHE A 167 6.09 -13.88 -0.12
N ILE A 168 5.88 -13.21 1.02
CA ILE A 168 5.07 -13.74 2.14
C ILE A 168 3.64 -14.03 1.67
N SER A 169 3.02 -13.12 0.91
CA SER A 169 1.67 -13.30 0.38
C SER A 169 1.58 -14.51 -0.56
N THR A 170 2.60 -14.71 -1.41
CA THR A 170 2.67 -15.83 -2.33
C THR A 170 2.81 -17.16 -1.58
N ILE A 171 3.73 -17.23 -0.61
CA ILE A 171 3.90 -18.44 0.23
C ILE A 171 2.61 -18.77 0.98
N TYR A 172 1.99 -17.76 1.60
CA TYR A 172 0.72 -17.95 2.30
C TYR A 172 -0.34 -18.54 1.36
N PHE A 173 -0.49 -17.99 0.16
CA PHE A 173 -1.45 -18.47 -0.84
C PHE A 173 -1.17 -19.92 -1.27
N LEU A 174 0.09 -20.28 -1.51
CA LEU A 174 0.49 -21.63 -1.87
C LEU A 174 0.23 -22.65 -0.76
N VAL A 175 0.48 -22.28 0.51
CA VAL A 175 0.21 -23.15 1.66
C VAL A 175 -1.27 -23.44 1.78
N VAL A 176 -2.11 -22.40 1.64
CA VAL A 176 -3.57 -22.56 1.74
C VAL A 176 -4.13 -23.41 0.61
N LEU A 177 -3.66 -23.22 -0.64
CA LEU A 177 -4.07 -24.04 -1.77
C LEU A 177 -3.72 -25.52 -1.58
N LYS A 178 -2.59 -25.84 -0.92
CA LYS A 178 -2.21 -27.23 -0.61
C LYS A 178 -3.11 -27.86 0.44
N GLN A 179 -3.65 -27.08 1.36
CA GLN A 179 -4.56 -27.60 2.41
C GLN A 179 -5.97 -27.87 1.91
N GLN A 180 -6.34 -27.32 0.75
CA GLN A 180 -7.67 -27.49 0.14
C GLN A 180 -7.74 -28.70 -0.83
N LYS A 181 -6.59 -29.34 -1.12
CA LYS A 181 -6.51 -30.59 -1.91
C LYS A 181 -6.44 -31.81 -1.02
#